data_ca8f3521adf0b414ccb7a5529bf4acf5
#
_entry.id   ca8f3521adf0b414ccb7a5529bf4acf5
#
_cell.length_a   1.000
_cell.length_b   1.000
_cell.length_c   1.000
_cell.angle_alpha   90.00
_cell.angle_beta   90.00
_cell.angle_gamma   90.00
#
_symmetry.space_group_name_H-M   'P 1'
#
loop_
_entity.id
_entity.type
_entity.pdbx_description
1 polymer ?
#
loop_
_entity_poly.entity_id
_entity_poly.type
_entity_poly.pdbx_seq_one_letter_code
_entity_poly.pdbx_strand_id
1 'polypeptide(L)'
;MQKFLVLYMAPARVLEEWMKLDESVRKNQEVEMKAGWDAWMQANGSMLTGMTAGAGKTRRVTSAGAEDVKNDVMMFSIIEAESQDAAATAFQNHPHFGIPEGWIDIMPAHVLSRMS
;
A
#
# COMPACT_ATOMS: atom_id res chain seq x y z
N MET A 1 -16.11 -2.15 -14.88
CA MET A 1 -15.00 -2.50 -13.98
C MET A 1 -15.36 -2.24 -12.53
N GLN A 2 -14.77 -3.01 -11.64
CA GLN A 2 -15.04 -2.90 -10.21
C GLN A 2 -13.91 -2.14 -9.54
N LYS A 3 -14.22 -1.48 -8.44
CA LYS A 3 -13.21 -0.77 -7.65
C LYS A 3 -12.74 -1.61 -6.48
N PHE A 4 -11.46 -1.48 -6.16
CA PHE A 4 -10.83 -2.21 -5.05
C PHE A 4 -9.95 -1.28 -4.25
N LEU A 5 -9.91 -1.53 -2.94
CA LEU A 5 -8.96 -0.92 -2.04
C LEU A 5 -7.77 -1.86 -1.93
N VAL A 6 -6.58 -1.33 -2.19
CA VAL A 6 -5.32 -2.06 -2.06
C VAL A 6 -4.55 -1.51 -0.88
N LEU A 7 -4.19 -2.36 0.05
CA LEU A 7 -3.37 -2.01 1.20
C LEU A 7 -2.00 -2.65 1.05
N TYR A 8 -0.96 -1.82 1.09
CA TYR A 8 0.43 -2.27 1.02
C TYR A 8 0.93 -2.37 2.46
N MET A 9 1.20 -3.60 2.90
CA MET A 9 1.40 -3.93 4.30
C MET A 9 2.82 -4.42 4.57
N ALA A 10 3.33 -4.12 5.73
CA ALA A 10 4.53 -4.74 6.27
C ALA A 10 4.50 -4.58 7.79
N PRO A 11 5.10 -5.50 8.55
CA PRO A 11 5.14 -5.33 10.01
C PRO A 11 5.77 -3.99 10.37
N ALA A 12 5.16 -3.28 11.32
CA ALA A 12 5.63 -1.94 11.72
C ALA A 12 7.12 -1.93 12.11
N ARG A 13 7.62 -3.01 12.71
CA ARG A 13 9.04 -3.14 13.09
C ARG A 13 9.98 -3.08 11.88
N VAL A 14 9.52 -3.50 10.70
CA VAL A 14 10.36 -3.48 9.49
C VAL A 14 10.67 -2.05 9.08
N LEU A 15 9.69 -1.16 9.13
CA LEU A 15 9.93 0.26 8.87
C LEU A 15 10.85 0.87 9.93
N GLU A 16 10.65 0.52 11.19
CA GLU A 16 11.49 1.02 12.28
C GLU A 16 12.93 0.60 12.10
N GLU A 17 13.18 -0.66 11.73
CA GLU A 17 14.52 -1.17 11.46
C GLU A 17 15.16 -0.46 10.27
N TRP A 18 14.36 -0.23 9.22
CA TRP A 18 14.83 0.48 8.02
C TRP A 18 15.26 1.92 8.35
N MET A 19 14.52 2.60 9.23
CA MET A 19 14.83 3.97 9.63
C MET A 19 16.16 4.06 10.42
N LYS A 20 16.65 2.93 10.95
CA LYS A 20 17.93 2.88 11.67
C LYS A 20 19.13 2.70 10.75
N LEU A 21 18.90 2.38 9.47
CA LEU A 21 19.99 2.22 8.50
C LEU A 21 20.61 3.58 8.17
N ASP A 22 21.86 3.55 7.70
CA ASP A 22 22.54 4.76 7.24
C ASP A 22 21.74 5.42 6.12
N GLU A 23 21.77 6.75 6.09
CA GLU A 23 21.04 7.53 5.10
C GLU A 23 21.42 7.11 3.67
N SER A 24 22.70 6.85 3.41
CA SER A 24 23.16 6.43 2.08
C SER A 24 22.55 5.10 1.66
N VAL A 25 22.41 4.14 2.59
CA VAL A 25 21.79 2.84 2.34
C VAL A 25 20.29 3.04 2.04
N ARG A 26 19.63 3.86 2.85
CA ARG A 26 18.19 4.14 2.64
C ARG A 26 17.94 4.79 1.28
N LYS A 27 18.76 5.77 0.91
CA LYS A 27 18.63 6.44 -0.40
C LYS A 27 18.82 5.49 -1.56
N ASN A 28 19.78 4.57 -1.47
CA ASN A 28 20.01 3.58 -2.51
C ASN A 28 18.80 2.65 -2.65
N GLN A 29 18.23 2.21 -1.54
CA GLN A 29 17.03 1.36 -1.54
C GLN A 29 15.82 2.10 -2.10
N GLU A 30 15.67 3.38 -1.77
CA GLU A 30 14.58 4.21 -2.32
C GLU A 30 14.69 4.34 -3.85
N VAL A 31 15.90 4.52 -4.37
CA VAL A 31 16.11 4.59 -5.82
C VAL A 31 15.71 3.28 -6.50
N GLU A 32 16.13 2.14 -5.94
CA GLU A 32 15.76 0.83 -6.46
C GLU A 32 14.27 0.59 -6.41
N MET A 33 13.63 0.97 -5.30
CA MET A 33 12.19 0.82 -5.12
C MET A 33 11.43 1.68 -6.15
N LYS A 34 11.86 2.92 -6.33
CA LYS A 34 11.25 3.82 -7.31
C LYS A 34 11.35 3.25 -8.72
N ALA A 35 12.51 2.72 -9.08
CA ALA A 35 12.70 2.11 -10.40
C ALA A 35 11.76 0.92 -10.60
N GLY A 36 11.59 0.08 -9.58
CA GLY A 36 10.65 -1.04 -9.60
C GLY A 36 9.20 -0.56 -9.75
N TRP A 37 8.81 0.47 -9.02
CA TRP A 37 7.48 1.06 -9.12
C TRP A 37 7.23 1.63 -10.51
N ASP A 38 8.18 2.36 -11.06
CA ASP A 38 8.05 2.95 -12.41
C ASP A 38 7.85 1.86 -13.46
N ALA A 39 8.60 0.75 -13.36
CA ALA A 39 8.46 -0.37 -14.28
C ALA A 39 7.09 -1.05 -14.15
N TRP A 40 6.64 -1.28 -12.91
CA TRP A 40 5.33 -1.87 -12.66
C TRP A 40 4.20 -0.95 -13.16
N MET A 41 4.34 0.35 -12.94
CA MET A 41 3.36 1.36 -13.40
C MET A 41 3.23 1.40 -14.91
N GLN A 42 4.33 1.20 -15.65
CA GLN A 42 4.27 1.14 -17.11
C GLN A 42 3.42 -0.03 -17.59
N ALA A 43 3.51 -1.17 -16.91
CA ALA A 43 2.76 -2.36 -17.28
C ALA A 43 1.32 -2.36 -16.76
N ASN A 44 1.06 -1.76 -15.60
CA ASN A 44 -0.21 -1.93 -14.87
C ASN A 44 -0.86 -0.61 -14.43
N GLY A 45 -0.26 0.53 -14.76
CA GLY A 45 -0.71 1.82 -14.23
C GLY A 45 -2.13 2.21 -14.60
N SER A 46 -2.67 1.65 -15.67
CA SER A 46 -4.06 1.93 -16.08
C SER A 46 -5.09 1.47 -15.03
N MET A 47 -4.71 0.55 -14.13
CA MET A 47 -5.57 0.12 -13.03
C MET A 47 -5.66 1.18 -11.92
N LEU A 48 -4.67 2.04 -11.81
CA LEU A 48 -4.56 3.04 -10.72
C LEU A 48 -5.38 4.28 -11.08
N THR A 49 -6.68 4.13 -11.10
CA THR A 49 -7.62 5.20 -11.48
C THR A 49 -7.94 6.15 -10.34
N GLY A 50 -7.62 5.76 -9.11
CA GLY A 50 -7.85 6.57 -7.93
C GLY A 50 -6.54 7.00 -7.28
N MET A 51 -6.64 7.36 -6.00
CA MET A 51 -5.49 7.84 -5.24
C MET A 51 -4.55 6.70 -4.88
N THR A 52 -3.24 6.96 -4.94
CA THR A 52 -2.21 6.15 -4.29
C THR A 52 -1.47 7.07 -3.33
N ALA A 53 -1.39 6.69 -2.07
CA ALA A 53 -0.78 7.55 -1.05
C ALA A 53 -0.14 6.72 0.06
N GLY A 54 0.88 7.29 0.68
CA GLY A 54 1.47 6.72 1.89
C GLY A 54 0.59 6.97 3.10
N ALA A 55 0.59 6.02 4.03
CA ALA A 55 -0.08 6.16 5.31
C ALA A 55 0.95 6.59 6.36
N GLY A 56 0.58 7.59 7.17
CA GLY A 56 1.46 8.09 8.22
C GLY A 56 1.12 7.51 9.60
N LYS A 57 1.44 8.27 10.63
CA LYS A 57 1.15 7.90 12.02
C LYS A 57 -0.32 7.59 12.21
N THR A 58 -0.60 6.51 12.94
CA THR A 58 -1.97 6.10 13.21
C THR A 58 -2.44 6.61 14.56
N ARG A 59 -3.60 7.24 14.55
CA ARG A 59 -4.32 7.59 15.77
C ARG A 59 -5.61 6.79 15.78
N ARG A 60 -5.75 5.92 16.77
CA ARG A 60 -6.91 5.03 16.88
C ARG A 60 -8.00 5.70 17.69
N VAL A 61 -9.19 5.76 17.12
CA VAL A 61 -10.37 6.32 17.80
C VAL A 61 -11.33 5.18 18.14
N THR A 62 -11.73 5.12 19.41
CA THR A 62 -12.77 4.20 19.89
C THR A 62 -13.80 5.01 20.64
N SER A 63 -14.88 4.39 21.08
CA SER A 63 -15.88 5.08 21.90
C SER A 63 -15.32 5.57 23.25
N ALA A 64 -14.18 5.02 23.68
CA ALA A 64 -13.53 5.41 24.93
C ALA A 64 -12.54 6.57 24.76
N GLY A 65 -12.19 6.94 23.52
CA GLY A 65 -11.25 8.04 23.27
C GLY A 65 -10.35 7.79 22.08
N ALA A 66 -9.22 8.45 22.06
CA ALA A 66 -8.25 8.36 20.98
C ALA A 66 -6.84 8.16 21.52
N GLU A 67 -6.05 7.34 20.83
CA GLU A 67 -4.67 7.06 21.24
C GLU A 67 -3.78 6.84 20.03
N ASP A 68 -2.49 7.09 20.20
CA ASP A 68 -1.52 6.79 19.15
C ASP A 68 -1.20 5.30 19.18
N VAL A 69 -1.26 4.68 18.01
CA VAL A 69 -0.94 3.25 17.86
C VAL A 69 -0.08 3.06 16.61
N LYS A 70 0.45 1.86 16.46
CA LYS A 70 1.12 1.44 15.23
C LYS A 70 0.26 0.41 14.55
N ASN A 71 0.24 0.45 13.21
CA ASN A 71 -0.36 -0.61 12.42
C ASN A 71 0.58 -0.95 11.25
N ASP A 72 0.21 -1.94 10.48
CA ASP A 72 1.06 -2.48 9.42
C ASP A 72 0.75 -1.89 8.05
N VAL A 73 -0.12 -0.88 7.97
CA VAL A 73 -0.44 -0.23 6.68
C VAL A 73 0.65 0.77 6.34
N MET A 74 1.33 0.56 5.21
CA MET A 74 2.36 1.48 4.71
C MET A 74 1.81 2.46 3.69
N MET A 75 0.95 1.98 2.80
CA MET A 75 0.39 2.75 1.70
C MET A 75 -0.96 2.16 1.30
N PHE A 76 -1.70 2.90 0.49
CA PHE A 76 -2.95 2.38 -0.09
C PHE A 76 -3.13 2.91 -1.51
N SER A 77 -3.92 2.18 -2.29
CA SER A 77 -4.36 2.60 -3.62
C SER A 77 -5.83 2.29 -3.80
N ILE A 78 -6.49 3.09 -4.60
CA ILE A 78 -7.81 2.77 -5.13
C ILE A 78 -7.61 2.41 -6.60
N ILE A 79 -8.05 1.22 -7.00
CA ILE A 79 -7.86 0.71 -8.35
C ILE A 79 -9.18 0.29 -8.99
N GLU A 80 -9.16 0.08 -10.29
CA GLU A 80 -10.23 -0.57 -11.02
C GLU A 80 -9.68 -1.79 -11.74
N ALA A 81 -10.41 -2.89 -11.69
CA ALA A 81 -10.08 -4.13 -12.36
C ALA A 81 -11.36 -4.89 -12.71
N GLU A 82 -11.26 -5.83 -13.64
CA GLU A 82 -12.39 -6.63 -14.04
C GLU A 82 -12.90 -7.52 -12.91
N SER A 83 -11.99 -8.02 -12.07
CA SER A 83 -12.31 -8.89 -10.95
C SER A 83 -11.24 -8.79 -9.89
N GLN A 84 -11.55 -9.30 -8.70
CA GLN A 84 -10.57 -9.39 -7.62
C GLN A 84 -9.40 -10.30 -8.00
N ASP A 85 -9.67 -11.40 -8.70
CA ASP A 85 -8.63 -12.30 -9.16
C ASP A 85 -7.70 -11.64 -10.19
N ALA A 86 -8.27 -10.85 -11.10
CA ALA A 86 -7.46 -10.10 -12.08
C ALA A 86 -6.56 -9.09 -11.37
N ALA A 87 -7.08 -8.38 -10.37
CA ALA A 87 -6.29 -7.47 -9.56
C ALA A 87 -5.17 -8.20 -8.85
N ALA A 88 -5.46 -9.31 -8.17
CA ALA A 88 -4.46 -10.10 -7.45
C ALA A 88 -3.35 -10.56 -8.38
N THR A 89 -3.68 -11.02 -9.57
CA THR A 89 -2.69 -11.46 -10.55
C THR A 89 -1.75 -10.32 -10.94
N ALA A 90 -2.28 -9.13 -11.18
CA ALA A 90 -1.46 -7.97 -11.56
C ALA A 90 -0.48 -7.56 -10.46
N PHE A 91 -0.85 -7.77 -9.20
CA PHE A 91 0.00 -7.38 -8.06
C PHE A 91 0.98 -8.45 -7.61
N GLN A 92 0.99 -9.65 -8.20
CA GLN A 92 1.89 -10.74 -7.78
C GLN A 92 3.37 -10.37 -7.92
N ASN A 93 3.72 -9.56 -8.91
CA ASN A 93 5.11 -9.14 -9.14
C ASN A 93 5.37 -7.69 -8.72
N HIS A 94 4.57 -7.17 -7.80
CA HIS A 94 4.68 -5.80 -7.36
C HIS A 94 6.00 -5.56 -6.60
N PRO A 95 6.66 -4.40 -6.81
CA PRO A 95 7.92 -4.09 -6.12
C PRO A 95 7.78 -3.99 -4.59
N HIS A 96 6.57 -3.85 -4.06
CA HIS A 96 6.34 -3.87 -2.62
C HIS A 96 6.90 -5.14 -1.95
N PHE A 97 6.96 -6.26 -2.69
CA PHE A 97 7.51 -7.50 -2.15
C PHE A 97 9.03 -7.46 -1.95
N GLY A 98 9.70 -6.40 -2.39
CA GLY A 98 11.08 -6.13 -2.01
C GLY A 98 11.25 -5.73 -0.55
N ILE A 99 10.15 -5.35 0.12
CA ILE A 99 10.16 -5.04 1.55
C ILE A 99 10.08 -6.36 2.33
N PRO A 100 10.98 -6.58 3.30
CA PRO A 100 10.96 -7.81 4.11
C PRO A 100 9.59 -8.04 4.74
N GLU A 101 9.06 -9.26 4.61
CA GLU A 101 7.78 -9.67 5.19
C GLU A 101 6.57 -8.85 4.68
N GLY A 102 6.72 -8.10 3.57
CA GLY A 102 5.64 -7.33 2.99
C GLY A 102 4.57 -8.19 2.35
N TRP A 103 3.33 -7.71 2.38
CA TRP A 103 2.20 -8.33 1.69
C TRP A 103 1.24 -7.26 1.20
N ILE A 104 0.31 -7.65 0.35
CA ILE A 104 -0.69 -6.75 -0.21
C ILE A 104 -2.06 -7.36 -0.01
N ASP A 105 -2.98 -6.58 0.56
CA ASP A 105 -4.38 -6.98 0.72
C ASP A 105 -5.22 -6.21 -0.30
N ILE A 106 -6.09 -6.91 -1.00
CA ILE A 106 -6.98 -6.33 -2.02
C ILE A 106 -8.41 -6.69 -1.66
N MET A 107 -9.26 -5.67 -1.51
CA MET A 107 -10.65 -5.89 -1.13
C MET A 107 -11.59 -5.03 -1.95
N PRO A 108 -12.81 -5.51 -2.27
CA PRO A 108 -13.77 -4.68 -2.98
C PRO A 108 -14.09 -3.40 -2.22
N ALA A 109 -14.16 -2.29 -2.94
CA ALA A 109 -14.54 -1.00 -2.40
C ALA A 109 -15.91 -0.62 -2.96
N HIS A 110 -16.91 -0.56 -2.09
CA HIS A 110 -18.27 -0.24 -2.47
C HIS A 110 -18.65 1.15 -1.98
N VAL A 111 -19.27 1.93 -2.85
CA VAL A 111 -19.77 3.24 -2.47
C VAL A 111 -20.99 3.07 -1.55
N LEU A 112 -20.94 3.74 -0.40
CA LEU A 112 -22.04 3.73 0.57
C LEU A 112 -22.98 4.89 0.26
N SER A 113 -23.69 4.80 -0.85
CA SER A 113 -24.51 5.91 -1.33
C SER A 113 -25.61 6.33 -0.35
N ARG A 114 -26.05 5.44 0.51
CA ARG A 114 -27.08 5.74 1.49
C ARG A 114 -26.57 6.52 2.69
N MET A 115 -25.25 6.66 2.80
CA MET A 115 -24.62 7.44 3.87
C MET A 115 -24.57 8.93 3.56
N SER A 116 -24.84 9.27 2.34
CA SER A 116 -24.79 10.67 1.90
C SER A 116 -26.06 11.43 2.25
#